data_75a5b93b38bdfd6860a42d546d4cb58c
#
_entry.id   75a5b93b38bdfd6860a42d546d4cb58c
#
_cell.length_a   1.000
_cell.length_b   1.000
_cell.length_c   1.000
_cell.angle_alpha   90.00
_cell.angle_beta   90.00
_cell.angle_gamma   90.00
#
_symmetry.space_group_name_H-M   'P 1'
#
loop_
_entity.id
_entity.type
_entity.pdbx_description
1 polymer ?
#
loop_
_entity_poly.entity_id
_entity_poly.type
_entity_poly.pdbx_seq_one_letter_code
_entity_poly.pdbx_strand_id
1 'polypeptide(L)'
;INIVQHFLTASILSIPGAIMYAEIMYPSNEITHHIEDAKEEKIYAGSMDAITKGTKDGLNIAVNVAAILISILALVSIVDGALNLLIEGMSLQKILGYIFAPICWLLGVPWSEAPAAAELLGLKLATNEFVAYIQLGGLEPEYFTDRTKVIILYALCGFANFSSVGILISGIGAMAPERT
;
A
#
# COMPACT_ATOMS: atom_id res chain seq x y z
N ILE A 1 22.32 -4.41 4.77
CA ILE A 1 21.46 -3.42 4.06
C ILE A 1 20.89 -2.45 5.09
N ASN A 2 21.00 -1.14 4.82
CA ASN A 2 20.38 -0.14 5.69
C ASN A 2 18.90 0.05 5.29
N ILE A 3 18.03 -0.73 5.90
CA ILE A 3 16.59 -0.79 5.60
C ILE A 3 15.94 0.58 5.73
N VAL A 4 16.27 1.37 6.76
CA VAL A 4 15.68 2.70 7.02
C VAL A 4 15.96 3.66 5.86
N GLN A 5 17.18 3.65 5.33
CA GLN A 5 17.55 4.48 4.19
C GLN A 5 16.75 4.12 2.94
N HIS A 6 16.55 2.83 2.68
CA HIS A 6 15.75 2.37 1.55
C HIS A 6 14.27 2.75 1.69
N PHE A 7 13.69 2.66 2.89
CA PHE A 7 12.32 3.11 3.13
C PHE A 7 12.16 4.61 2.89
N LEU A 8 13.05 5.44 3.40
CA LEU A 8 13.02 6.88 3.16
C LEU A 8 13.14 7.21 1.68
N THR A 9 14.06 6.56 0.98
CA THR A 9 14.24 6.75 -0.47
C THR A 9 12.99 6.33 -1.24
N ALA A 10 12.41 5.16 -0.94
CA ALA A 10 11.20 4.68 -1.58
C ALA A 10 10.02 5.63 -1.35
N SER A 11 9.85 6.13 -0.14
CA SER A 11 8.78 7.08 0.22
C SER A 11 8.90 8.39 -0.56
N ILE A 12 10.11 8.93 -0.68
CA ILE A 12 10.34 10.17 -1.45
C ILE A 12 10.09 9.94 -2.95
N LEU A 13 10.58 8.82 -3.51
CA LEU A 13 10.42 8.50 -4.93
C LEU A 13 8.98 8.14 -5.31
N SER A 14 8.16 7.65 -4.38
CA SER A 14 6.77 7.29 -4.64
C SER A 14 5.89 8.51 -4.97
N ILE A 15 6.21 9.70 -4.46
CA ILE A 15 5.44 10.93 -4.68
C ILE A 15 5.44 11.33 -6.16
N PRO A 16 6.61 11.63 -6.79
CA PRO A 16 6.62 11.96 -8.22
C PRO A 16 6.19 10.79 -9.09
N GLY A 17 6.46 9.56 -8.68
CA GLY A 17 5.99 8.36 -9.37
C GLY A 17 4.47 8.28 -9.43
N ALA A 18 3.78 8.51 -8.32
CA ALA A 18 2.32 8.50 -8.27
C ALA A 18 1.70 9.59 -9.17
N ILE A 19 2.26 10.81 -9.16
CA ILE A 19 1.81 11.91 -10.01
C ILE A 19 2.00 11.54 -11.49
N MET A 20 3.17 11.01 -11.87
CA MET A 20 3.45 10.58 -13.23
C MET A 20 2.46 9.50 -13.70
N TYR A 21 2.19 8.49 -12.89
CA TYR A 21 1.22 7.45 -13.25
C TYR A 21 -0.20 8.00 -13.33
N ALA A 22 -0.60 8.89 -12.43
CA ALA A 22 -1.90 9.54 -12.48
C ALA A 22 -2.11 10.31 -13.78
N GLU A 23 -1.11 11.09 -14.22
CA GLU A 23 -1.13 11.83 -15.49
C GLU A 23 -1.15 10.90 -16.72
N ILE A 24 -0.47 9.74 -16.66
CA ILE A 24 -0.51 8.76 -17.75
C ILE A 24 -1.90 8.11 -17.85
N MET A 25 -2.50 7.76 -16.71
CA MET A 25 -3.80 7.08 -16.66
C MET A 25 -4.97 8.01 -16.94
N TYR A 26 -4.90 9.25 -16.48
CA TYR A 26 -5.93 10.28 -16.64
C TYR A 26 -5.28 11.63 -16.89
N PRO A 27 -4.88 11.89 -18.15
CA PRO A 27 -4.18 13.13 -18.49
C PRO A 27 -5.10 14.34 -18.27
N SER A 28 -4.60 15.31 -17.51
CA SER A 28 -5.28 16.57 -17.26
C SER A 28 -5.04 17.51 -18.45
N ASN A 29 -6.12 17.98 -19.08
CA ASN A 29 -6.07 19.02 -20.09
C ASN A 29 -6.24 20.43 -19.50
N GLU A 30 -6.42 20.52 -18.18
CA GLU A 30 -6.58 21.79 -17.50
C GLU A 30 -5.21 22.41 -17.21
N ILE A 31 -5.03 23.65 -17.66
CA ILE A 31 -3.88 24.46 -17.26
C ILE A 31 -4.05 24.75 -15.76
N THR A 32 -3.20 24.17 -14.93
CA THR A 32 -3.15 24.51 -13.49
C THR A 32 -2.86 26.01 -13.36
N HIS A 33 -3.89 26.81 -13.08
CA HIS A 33 -3.67 28.19 -12.72
C HIS A 33 -2.87 28.22 -11.41
N HIS A 34 -1.84 29.06 -11.36
CA HIS A 34 -1.05 29.28 -10.15
C HIS A 34 -1.99 29.59 -8.96
N ILE A 35 -1.67 29.00 -7.81
CA ILE A 35 -2.41 29.11 -6.54
C ILE A 35 -2.42 30.55 -5.97
N GLU A 36 -2.00 31.55 -6.75
CA GLU A 36 -1.94 32.96 -6.32
C GLU A 36 -3.32 33.55 -5.91
N ASP A 37 -4.42 32.93 -6.34
CA ASP A 37 -5.79 33.36 -5.98
C ASP A 37 -6.51 32.45 -4.98
N ALA A 38 -5.86 31.42 -4.44
CA ALA A 38 -6.45 30.63 -3.37
C ALA A 38 -6.52 31.48 -2.11
N LYS A 39 -7.68 32.11 -1.85
CA LYS A 39 -7.96 32.69 -0.52
C LYS A 39 -7.80 31.57 0.50
N GLU A 40 -6.80 31.69 1.37
CA GLU A 40 -6.65 30.81 2.54
C GLU A 40 -7.92 30.93 3.38
N GLU A 41 -8.88 30.06 3.17
CA GLU A 41 -9.96 29.89 4.15
C GLU A 41 -9.32 29.37 5.44
N LYS A 42 -9.41 30.16 6.49
CA LYS A 42 -8.96 29.75 7.82
C LYS A 42 -9.83 28.59 8.31
N ILE A 43 -9.40 27.39 8.07
CA ILE A 43 -10.08 26.15 8.48
C ILE A 43 -10.17 26.06 10.01
N TYR A 44 -9.24 26.66 10.72
CA TYR A 44 -9.15 26.65 12.18
C TYR A 44 -9.18 28.04 12.77
N ALA A 45 -9.94 28.21 13.87
CA ALA A 45 -10.04 29.47 14.58
C ALA A 45 -8.75 29.82 15.36
N GLY A 46 -7.91 28.83 15.67
CA GLY A 46 -6.64 28.98 16.38
C GLY A 46 -5.94 27.65 16.63
N SER A 47 -4.76 27.70 17.26
CA SER A 47 -3.91 26.51 17.48
C SER A 47 -4.62 25.44 18.30
N MET A 48 -5.38 25.79 19.34
CA MET A 48 -6.12 24.82 20.15
C MET A 48 -7.27 24.17 19.37
N ASP A 49 -7.95 24.94 18.53
CA ASP A 49 -8.99 24.42 17.64
C ASP A 49 -8.40 23.44 16.62
N ALA A 50 -7.25 23.78 16.04
CA ALA A 50 -6.52 22.91 15.13
C ALA A 50 -6.09 21.59 15.79
N ILE A 51 -5.55 21.65 17.02
CA ILE A 51 -5.16 20.45 17.79
C ILE A 51 -6.40 19.59 18.08
N THR A 52 -7.48 20.20 18.55
CA THR A 52 -8.70 19.47 18.95
C THR A 52 -9.36 18.78 17.75
N LYS A 53 -9.55 19.51 16.65
CA LYS A 53 -10.13 18.97 15.41
C LYS A 53 -9.21 17.91 14.82
N GLY A 54 -7.91 18.20 14.67
CA GLY A 54 -6.93 17.26 14.12
C GLY A 54 -6.85 15.97 14.94
N THR A 55 -6.91 16.04 16.27
CA THR A 55 -6.94 14.85 17.14
C THR A 55 -8.20 14.02 16.91
N LYS A 56 -9.37 14.66 16.82
CA LYS A 56 -10.65 13.99 16.57
C LYS A 56 -10.67 13.33 15.19
N ASP A 57 -10.24 14.05 14.16
CA ASP A 57 -10.21 13.54 12.78
C ASP A 57 -9.20 12.42 12.65
N GLY A 58 -8.01 12.55 13.24
CA GLY A 58 -7.00 11.50 13.29
C GLY A 58 -7.50 10.24 14.00
N LEU A 59 -8.22 10.35 15.11
CA LEU A 59 -8.81 9.21 15.80
C LEU A 59 -9.87 8.52 14.92
N ASN A 60 -10.76 9.29 14.30
CA ASN A 60 -11.78 8.74 13.41
C ASN A 60 -11.14 7.96 12.23
N ILE A 61 -10.12 8.55 11.60
CA ILE A 61 -9.37 7.89 10.53
C ILE A 61 -8.71 6.60 11.04
N ALA A 62 -8.06 6.62 12.19
CA ALA A 62 -7.40 5.46 12.76
C ALA A 62 -8.37 4.29 13.05
N VAL A 63 -9.55 4.60 13.61
CA VAL A 63 -10.60 3.59 13.87
C VAL A 63 -11.14 3.03 12.56
N ASN A 64 -11.41 3.87 11.58
CA ASN A 64 -11.89 3.43 10.26
C ASN A 64 -10.86 2.55 9.56
N VAL A 65 -9.58 2.92 9.58
CA VAL A 65 -8.49 2.12 9.03
C VAL A 65 -8.42 0.76 9.72
N ALA A 66 -8.48 0.72 11.05
CA ALA A 66 -8.47 -0.54 11.80
C ALA A 66 -9.66 -1.44 11.43
N ALA A 67 -10.86 -0.87 11.31
CA ALA A 67 -12.06 -1.60 10.91
C ALA A 67 -11.95 -2.19 9.50
N ILE A 68 -11.43 -1.40 8.54
CA ILE A 68 -11.21 -1.85 7.16
C ILE A 68 -10.18 -2.98 7.12
N LEU A 69 -9.07 -2.85 7.85
CA LEU A 69 -8.03 -3.90 7.90
C LEU A 69 -8.60 -5.21 8.45
N ILE A 70 -9.33 -5.16 9.55
CA ILE A 70 -9.97 -6.35 10.14
C ILE A 70 -10.94 -6.99 9.13
N SER A 71 -11.76 -6.19 8.47
CA SER A 71 -12.74 -6.67 7.50
C SER A 71 -12.08 -7.34 6.29
N ILE A 72 -11.03 -6.73 5.74
CA ILE A 72 -10.29 -7.29 4.59
C ILE A 72 -9.55 -8.58 4.99
N LEU A 73 -8.90 -8.60 6.16
CA LEU A 73 -8.23 -9.81 6.65
C LEU A 73 -9.22 -10.97 6.86
N ALA A 74 -10.41 -10.68 7.41
CA ALA A 74 -11.47 -11.66 7.57
C ALA A 74 -11.96 -12.18 6.19
N LEU A 75 -12.17 -11.30 5.23
CA LEU A 75 -12.58 -11.66 3.86
C LEU A 75 -11.53 -12.55 3.19
N VAL A 76 -10.26 -12.17 3.25
CA VAL A 76 -9.14 -12.97 2.70
C VAL A 76 -9.09 -14.34 3.37
N SER A 77 -9.27 -14.42 4.70
CA SER A 77 -9.30 -15.68 5.44
C SER A 77 -10.46 -16.59 4.99
N ILE A 78 -11.63 -16.04 4.69
CA ILE A 78 -12.77 -16.80 4.16
C ILE A 78 -12.44 -17.34 2.77
N VAL A 79 -11.85 -16.53 1.90
CA VAL A 79 -11.44 -16.93 0.56
C VAL A 79 -10.37 -18.03 0.63
N ASP A 80 -9.37 -17.85 1.48
CA ASP A 80 -8.30 -18.85 1.67
C ASP A 80 -8.85 -20.17 2.22
N GLY A 81 -9.81 -20.11 3.17
CA GLY A 81 -10.50 -21.29 3.65
C GLY A 81 -11.25 -22.03 2.54
N ALA A 82 -11.98 -21.31 1.70
CA ALA A 82 -12.68 -21.90 0.55
C ALA A 82 -11.71 -22.49 -0.49
N LEU A 83 -10.62 -21.80 -0.80
CA LEU A 83 -9.58 -22.28 -1.72
C LEU A 83 -8.92 -23.54 -1.19
N ASN A 84 -8.61 -23.58 0.11
CA ASN A 84 -7.96 -24.73 0.74
C ASN A 84 -8.89 -25.97 0.80
N LEU A 85 -10.21 -25.79 0.84
CA LEU A 85 -11.17 -26.88 0.73
C LEU A 85 -11.23 -27.47 -0.68
N LEU A 86 -10.97 -26.68 -1.72
CA LEU A 86 -10.94 -27.13 -3.11
C LEU A 86 -9.60 -27.75 -3.49
N ILE A 87 -8.53 -27.14 -3.06
CA ILE A 87 -7.14 -27.57 -3.35
C ILE A 87 -6.34 -27.40 -2.07
N GLU A 88 -5.93 -28.49 -1.46
CA GLU A 88 -5.14 -28.51 -0.23
C GLU A 88 -3.88 -27.63 -0.34
N GLY A 89 -3.70 -26.74 0.62
CA GLY A 89 -2.57 -25.82 0.65
C GLY A 89 -2.65 -24.64 -0.33
N MET A 90 -3.79 -24.42 -1.02
CA MET A 90 -4.00 -23.25 -1.88
C MET A 90 -4.48 -22.04 -1.07
N SER A 91 -3.98 -20.85 -1.43
CA SER A 91 -4.37 -19.57 -0.86
C SER A 91 -4.39 -18.48 -1.94
N LEU A 92 -5.10 -17.39 -1.68
CA LEU A 92 -5.10 -16.22 -2.56
C LEU A 92 -3.67 -15.69 -2.78
N GLN A 93 -2.87 -15.67 -1.72
CA GLN A 93 -1.46 -15.28 -1.77
C GLN A 93 -0.66 -16.13 -2.78
N LYS A 94 -0.85 -17.46 -2.78
CA LYS A 94 -0.16 -18.34 -3.71
C LYS A 94 -0.62 -18.14 -5.16
N ILE A 95 -1.92 -17.97 -5.37
CA ILE A 95 -2.46 -17.70 -6.72
C ILE A 95 -1.85 -16.42 -7.28
N LEU A 96 -1.87 -15.35 -6.49
CA LEU A 96 -1.27 -14.07 -6.87
C LEU A 96 0.25 -14.19 -7.03
N GLY A 97 0.91 -15.03 -6.20
CA GLY A 97 2.32 -15.37 -6.32
C GLY A 97 2.67 -15.95 -7.69
N TYR A 98 1.89 -16.89 -8.20
CA TYR A 98 2.09 -17.43 -9.56
C TYR A 98 1.96 -16.35 -10.64
N ILE A 99 0.99 -15.45 -10.51
CA ILE A 99 0.78 -14.35 -11.45
C ILE A 99 1.93 -13.35 -11.41
N PHE A 100 2.45 -13.05 -10.22
CA PHE A 100 3.51 -12.05 -10.02
C PHE A 100 4.93 -12.59 -10.19
N ALA A 101 5.14 -13.92 -10.22
CA ALA A 101 6.48 -14.50 -10.41
C ALA A 101 7.19 -14.02 -11.69
N PRO A 102 6.54 -13.98 -12.87
CA PRO A 102 7.14 -13.39 -14.06
C PRO A 102 7.47 -11.90 -13.90
N ILE A 103 6.63 -11.15 -13.17
CA ILE A 103 6.85 -9.72 -12.90
C ILE A 103 8.05 -9.53 -12.00
N CYS A 104 8.19 -10.33 -10.94
CA CYS A 104 9.38 -10.31 -10.07
C CYS A 104 10.65 -10.60 -10.86
N TRP A 105 10.60 -11.57 -11.77
CA TRP A 105 11.73 -11.86 -12.64
C TRP A 105 12.07 -10.68 -13.57
N LEU A 106 11.09 -10.02 -14.15
CA LEU A 106 11.29 -8.82 -14.97
C LEU A 106 11.88 -7.66 -14.17
N LEU A 107 11.56 -7.55 -12.88
CA LEU A 107 12.16 -6.58 -11.95
C LEU A 107 13.63 -6.91 -11.62
N GLY A 108 14.12 -8.07 -12.03
CA GLY A 108 15.50 -8.50 -11.84
C GLY A 108 15.74 -9.44 -10.67
N VAL A 109 14.69 -10.05 -10.11
CA VAL A 109 14.80 -11.15 -9.14
C VAL A 109 15.18 -12.43 -9.88
N PRO A 110 16.18 -13.21 -9.42
CA PRO A 110 16.51 -14.51 -9.98
C PRO A 110 15.28 -15.43 -9.99
N TRP A 111 15.10 -16.24 -11.05
CA TRP A 111 13.94 -17.12 -11.17
C TRP A 111 13.80 -18.10 -9.99
N SER A 112 14.92 -18.52 -9.39
CA SER A 112 14.93 -19.37 -8.19
C SER A 112 14.26 -18.71 -6.98
N GLU A 113 14.28 -17.39 -6.89
CA GLU A 113 13.72 -16.60 -5.79
C GLU A 113 12.38 -15.93 -6.16
N ALA A 114 12.10 -15.83 -7.48
CA ALA A 114 10.95 -15.10 -8.00
C ALA A 114 9.59 -15.60 -7.46
N PRO A 115 9.32 -16.92 -7.34
CA PRO A 115 8.06 -17.39 -6.77
C PRO A 115 7.85 -16.94 -5.32
N ALA A 116 8.89 -17.07 -4.48
CA ALA A 116 8.80 -16.65 -3.06
C ALA A 116 8.68 -15.12 -2.91
N ALA A 117 9.40 -14.34 -3.74
CA ALA A 117 9.26 -12.90 -3.80
C ALA A 117 7.86 -12.49 -4.24
N ALA A 118 7.30 -13.20 -5.21
CA ALA A 118 5.96 -12.98 -5.75
C ALA A 118 4.84 -13.30 -4.72
N GLU A 119 5.04 -14.29 -3.86
CA GLU A 119 4.11 -14.58 -2.77
C GLU A 119 3.99 -13.40 -1.79
N LEU A 120 5.10 -12.70 -1.50
CA LEU A 120 5.08 -11.48 -0.67
C LEU A 120 4.33 -10.33 -1.36
N LEU A 121 4.48 -10.19 -2.69
CA LEU A 121 3.70 -9.22 -3.47
C LEU A 121 2.22 -9.60 -3.52
N GLY A 122 1.91 -10.88 -3.66
CA GLY A 122 0.55 -11.41 -3.58
C GLY A 122 -0.09 -11.15 -2.23
N LEU A 123 0.65 -11.39 -1.15
CA LEU A 123 0.20 -11.09 0.21
C LEU A 123 -0.07 -9.60 0.42
N LYS A 124 0.85 -8.74 -0.06
CA LYS A 124 0.66 -7.29 -0.04
C LYS A 124 -0.63 -6.88 -0.74
N LEU A 125 -0.86 -7.39 -1.95
CA LEU A 125 -2.05 -7.03 -2.73
C LEU A 125 -3.33 -7.53 -2.06
N ALA A 126 -3.32 -8.76 -1.57
CA ALA A 126 -4.48 -9.38 -0.90
C ALA A 126 -4.82 -8.72 0.43
N THR A 127 -3.80 -8.32 1.19
CA THR A 127 -3.96 -7.75 2.54
C THR A 127 -3.46 -6.30 2.59
N ASN A 128 -2.20 -6.12 2.96
CA ASN A 128 -1.49 -4.83 2.95
C ASN A 128 0.02 -5.04 3.06
N GLU A 129 0.78 -3.96 2.85
CA GLU A 129 2.24 -3.95 2.93
C GLU A 129 2.78 -4.27 4.33
N PHE A 130 2.08 -3.88 5.40
CA PHE A 130 2.52 -4.13 6.78
C PHE A 130 2.59 -5.63 7.07
N VAL A 131 1.57 -6.40 6.68
CA VAL A 131 1.55 -7.86 6.82
C VAL A 131 2.67 -8.50 5.99
N ALA A 132 2.88 -8.02 4.76
CA ALA A 132 3.94 -8.51 3.90
C ALA A 132 5.34 -8.23 4.48
N TYR A 133 5.56 -7.07 5.11
CA TYR A 133 6.82 -6.77 5.80
C TYR A 133 7.05 -7.62 7.05
N ILE A 134 6.00 -7.92 7.82
CA ILE A 134 6.11 -8.85 8.95
C ILE A 134 6.54 -10.23 8.46
N GLN A 135 5.93 -10.72 7.38
CA GLN A 135 6.33 -12.01 6.81
C GLN A 135 7.76 -11.98 6.28
N LEU A 136 8.16 -10.93 5.55
CA LEU A 136 9.53 -10.76 5.08
C LEU A 136 10.54 -10.72 6.23
N GLY A 137 10.22 -10.02 7.32
CA GLY A 137 11.07 -9.91 8.51
C GLY A 137 11.17 -11.20 9.32
N GLY A 138 10.24 -12.13 9.16
CA GLY A 138 10.24 -13.46 9.78
C GLY A 138 11.04 -14.52 8.99
N LEU A 139 11.48 -14.20 7.76
CA LEU A 139 12.28 -15.11 6.97
C LEU A 139 13.74 -15.11 7.45
N GLU A 140 14.43 -16.25 7.25
CA GLU A 140 15.86 -16.34 7.53
C GLU A 140 16.66 -15.29 6.74
N PRO A 141 17.71 -14.69 7.33
CA PRO A 141 18.48 -13.63 6.67
C PRO A 141 19.07 -14.04 5.32
N GLU A 142 19.31 -15.31 5.10
CA GLU A 142 19.90 -15.85 3.85
C GLU A 142 18.86 -16.34 2.84
N TYR A 143 17.55 -16.22 3.18
CA TYR A 143 16.48 -16.73 2.32
C TYR A 143 16.45 -16.06 0.94
N PHE A 144 16.77 -14.78 0.87
CA PHE A 144 16.91 -14.02 -0.38
C PHE A 144 18.30 -13.43 -0.50
N THR A 145 18.78 -13.29 -1.73
CA THR A 145 19.98 -12.48 -2.01
C THR A 145 19.74 -11.02 -1.63
N ASP A 146 20.80 -10.29 -1.32
CA ASP A 146 20.69 -8.87 -0.94
C ASP A 146 20.04 -8.01 -2.02
N ARG A 147 20.30 -8.33 -3.29
CA ARG A 147 19.64 -7.67 -4.43
C ARG A 147 18.14 -7.90 -4.40
N THR A 148 17.70 -9.13 -4.22
CA THR A 148 16.28 -9.49 -4.14
C THR A 148 15.60 -8.81 -2.96
N LYS A 149 16.25 -8.78 -1.79
CA LYS A 149 15.72 -8.05 -0.62
C LYS A 149 15.45 -6.58 -0.92
N VAL A 150 16.40 -5.90 -1.58
CA VAL A 150 16.21 -4.48 -1.95
C VAL A 150 15.06 -4.34 -2.93
N ILE A 151 14.97 -5.18 -3.96
CA ILE A 151 13.87 -5.13 -4.94
C ILE A 151 12.52 -5.33 -4.24
N ILE A 152 12.42 -6.34 -3.36
CA ILE A 152 11.19 -6.60 -2.59
C ILE A 152 10.86 -5.41 -1.68
N LEU A 153 11.83 -4.84 -0.97
CA LEU A 153 11.59 -3.66 -0.11
C LEU A 153 10.93 -2.53 -0.88
N TYR A 154 11.44 -2.19 -2.07
CA TYR A 154 10.84 -1.15 -2.90
C TYR A 154 9.49 -1.55 -3.47
N ALA A 155 9.35 -2.80 -3.92
CA ALA A 155 8.09 -3.30 -4.48
C ALA A 155 6.97 -3.35 -3.44
N LEU A 156 7.29 -3.60 -2.16
CA LEU A 156 6.32 -3.59 -1.06
C LEU A 156 5.96 -2.19 -0.58
N CYS A 157 6.81 -1.18 -0.79
CA CYS A 157 6.64 0.16 -0.21
C CYS A 157 5.43 0.93 -0.74
N GLY A 158 4.91 0.59 -1.93
CA GLY A 158 3.76 1.29 -2.51
C GLY A 158 2.46 0.96 -1.79
N PHE A 159 1.62 1.96 -1.52
CA PHE A 159 0.29 1.82 -0.90
C PHE A 159 -0.75 1.33 -1.93
N ALA A 160 -0.54 0.13 -2.48
CA ALA A 160 -1.35 -0.45 -3.55
C ALA A 160 -1.80 -1.86 -3.14
N ASN A 161 -2.97 -1.93 -2.50
CA ASN A 161 -3.61 -3.16 -2.03
C ASN A 161 -5.13 -2.95 -1.91
N PHE A 162 -5.90 -4.02 -1.73
CA PHE A 162 -7.35 -3.91 -1.63
C PHE A 162 -7.81 -3.08 -0.43
N SER A 163 -7.13 -3.17 0.71
CA SER A 163 -7.49 -2.38 1.89
C SER A 163 -7.21 -0.90 1.72
N SER A 164 -6.17 -0.54 0.93
CA SER A 164 -5.82 0.87 0.69
C SER A 164 -6.90 1.65 -0.06
N VAL A 165 -7.67 0.98 -0.91
CA VAL A 165 -8.82 1.61 -1.59
C VAL A 165 -9.86 2.07 -0.57
N GLY A 166 -10.24 1.20 0.36
CA GLY A 166 -11.17 1.54 1.44
C GLY A 166 -10.63 2.64 2.37
N ILE A 167 -9.34 2.57 2.70
CA ILE A 167 -8.65 3.57 3.52
C ILE A 167 -8.64 4.95 2.83
N LEU A 168 -8.33 4.99 1.52
CA LEU A 168 -8.33 6.22 0.74
C LEU A 168 -9.74 6.83 0.64
N ILE A 169 -10.76 6.02 0.34
CA ILE A 169 -12.15 6.48 0.30
C ILE A 169 -12.55 7.07 1.66
N SER A 170 -12.23 6.38 2.75
CA SER A 170 -12.54 6.84 4.11
C SER A 170 -11.77 8.12 4.48
N GLY A 171 -10.48 8.19 4.12
CA GLY A 171 -9.64 9.35 4.39
C GLY A 171 -10.04 10.59 3.59
N ILE A 172 -10.28 10.41 2.28
CA ILE A 172 -10.76 11.49 1.40
C ILE A 172 -12.15 11.95 1.85
N GLY A 173 -13.05 11.02 2.16
CA GLY A 173 -14.40 11.34 2.63
C GLY A 173 -14.43 12.09 3.96
N ALA A 174 -13.44 11.90 4.82
CA ALA A 174 -13.31 12.67 6.06
C ALA A 174 -12.80 14.10 5.81
N MET A 175 -11.95 14.30 4.80
CA MET A 175 -11.33 15.59 4.49
C MET A 175 -12.10 16.40 3.43
N ALA A 176 -12.69 15.73 2.46
CA ALA A 176 -13.39 16.31 1.32
C ALA A 176 -14.60 15.43 0.92
N PRO A 177 -15.72 15.50 1.69
CA PRO A 177 -16.90 14.65 1.48
C PRO A 177 -17.50 14.76 0.08
N GLU A 178 -17.33 15.90 -0.57
CA GLU A 178 -17.81 16.17 -1.93
C GLU A 178 -17.02 15.46 -3.03
N ARG A 179 -15.91 14.79 -2.68
CA ARG A 179 -15.02 14.09 -3.61
C ARG A 179 -15.03 12.56 -3.47
N THR A 180 -15.96 12.01 -2.70
CA THR A 180 -16.12 10.56 -2.51
C THR A 180 -17.22 9.94 -3.36
#